data_fbe3327b4042c7220929773bf18ff7ac
#
_entry.id   fbe3327b4042c7220929773bf18ff7ac
#
_cell.length_a   1.000
_cell.length_b   1.000
_cell.length_c   1.000
_cell.angle_alpha   90.00
_cell.angle_beta   90.00
_cell.angle_gamma   90.00
#
_symmetry.space_group_name_H-M   'P 1'
#
loop_
_entity.id
_entity.type
_entity.pdbx_description
1 polymer ?
#
loop_
_entity_poly.entity_id
_entity_poly.type
_entity_poly.pdbx_seq_one_letter_code
_entity_poly.pdbx_strand_id
1 'polypeptide(L)'
;LMDGAVASNTPIRVAMELGASRLVVLPSGYACALESPPRGAIATMLHAITLLTAHQLVTELERYSEQVEIVTLPPLCPLTVSPYDFSHGGELIERAAAQTRRWLEQGGMEKHRIPGALRPHQD
;
A
#
# COMPACT_ATOMS: atom_id res chain seq x y z
N LEU A 1 2.15 -17.77 18.99
CA LEU A 1 1.35 -16.82 18.18
C LEU A 1 2.29 -15.82 17.55
N MET A 2 2.22 -15.63 16.26
CA MET A 2 3.01 -14.69 15.48
C MET A 2 2.05 -13.82 14.68
N ASP A 3 2.41 -12.54 14.46
CA ASP A 3 1.60 -11.62 13.67
C ASP A 3 1.43 -12.15 12.23
N GLY A 4 0.20 -12.17 11.75
CA GLY A 4 -0.14 -12.60 10.39
C GLY A 4 0.53 -11.77 9.30
N ALA A 5 0.89 -10.52 9.59
CA ALA A 5 1.60 -9.64 8.67
C ALA A 5 2.97 -10.19 8.20
N VAL A 6 3.57 -11.10 8.98
CA VAL A 6 4.81 -11.78 8.59
C VAL A 6 4.59 -12.73 7.41
N ALA A 7 3.40 -13.33 7.32
CA ALA A 7 3.04 -14.23 6.22
C ALA A 7 2.40 -13.48 5.03
N SER A 8 1.48 -12.57 5.31
CA SER A 8 0.84 -11.69 4.33
C SER A 8 0.26 -10.48 5.07
N ASN A 9 0.75 -9.29 4.75
CA ASN A 9 0.24 -8.03 5.31
C ASN A 9 -1.13 -7.65 4.73
N THR A 10 -1.45 -8.16 3.53
CA THR A 10 -2.74 -7.95 2.85
C THR A 10 -3.28 -9.31 2.45
N PRO A 11 -4.16 -9.94 3.25
CA PRO A 11 -4.53 -11.34 3.12
C PRO A 11 -5.50 -11.60 1.95
N ILE A 12 -5.11 -11.30 0.71
CA ILE A 12 -5.90 -11.48 -0.52
C ILE A 12 -6.33 -12.93 -0.67
N ARG A 13 -5.39 -13.87 -0.52
CA ARG A 13 -5.68 -15.30 -0.63
C ARG A 13 -6.74 -15.75 0.36
N VAL A 14 -6.66 -15.33 1.61
CA VAL A 14 -7.63 -15.71 2.65
C VAL A 14 -9.02 -15.16 2.32
N ALA A 15 -9.12 -13.93 1.82
CA ALA A 15 -10.41 -13.36 1.42
C ALA A 15 -11.04 -14.15 0.26
N MET A 16 -10.23 -14.62 -0.70
CA MET A 16 -10.69 -15.49 -1.79
C MET A 16 -11.17 -16.85 -1.28
N GLU A 17 -10.42 -17.48 -0.37
CA GLU A 17 -10.80 -18.74 0.26
C GLU A 17 -12.12 -18.64 1.05
N LEU A 18 -12.43 -17.46 1.57
CA LEU A 18 -13.70 -17.14 2.22
C LEU A 18 -14.83 -16.79 1.24
N GLY A 19 -14.57 -16.86 -0.07
CA GLY A 19 -15.58 -16.68 -1.11
C GLY A 19 -15.74 -15.25 -1.63
N ALA A 20 -14.80 -14.35 -1.38
CA ALA A 20 -14.85 -13.01 -1.95
C ALA A 20 -14.70 -13.07 -3.48
N SER A 21 -15.65 -12.51 -4.21
CA SER A 21 -15.62 -12.37 -5.67
C SER A 21 -15.08 -11.01 -6.14
N ARG A 22 -15.01 -10.04 -5.23
CA ARG A 22 -14.46 -8.70 -5.47
C ARG A 22 -13.73 -8.22 -4.21
N LEU A 23 -12.54 -7.68 -4.39
CA LEU A 23 -11.71 -7.15 -3.31
C LEU A 23 -11.42 -5.67 -3.54
N VAL A 24 -11.52 -4.89 -2.49
CA VAL A 24 -11.07 -3.49 -2.47
C VAL A 24 -9.89 -3.39 -1.51
N VAL A 25 -8.72 -3.12 -2.07
CA VAL A 25 -7.47 -3.04 -1.30
C VAL A 25 -7.12 -1.58 -1.02
N LEU A 26 -6.96 -1.26 0.26
CA LEU A 26 -6.57 0.07 0.74
C LEU A 26 -5.16 0.00 1.32
N PRO A 27 -4.12 0.19 0.49
CA PRO A 27 -2.76 0.17 1.00
C PRO A 27 -2.49 1.43 1.84
N SER A 28 -1.84 1.26 2.98
CA SER A 28 -1.43 2.39 3.83
C SER A 28 -0.30 3.23 3.23
N GLY A 29 0.34 2.72 2.19
CA GLY A 29 1.48 3.37 1.54
C GLY A 29 2.81 3.09 2.23
N TYR A 30 3.87 3.64 1.67
CA TYR A 30 5.22 3.62 2.22
C TYR A 30 5.92 4.93 1.85
N ALA A 31 6.93 5.30 2.62
CA ALA A 31 7.72 6.50 2.34
C ALA A 31 8.55 6.29 1.07
N CYS A 32 7.99 6.70 -0.08
CA CYS A 32 8.59 6.54 -1.40
C CYS A 32 9.53 7.69 -1.78
N ALA A 33 9.52 8.79 -1.02
CA ALA A 33 10.28 10.00 -1.33
C ALA A 33 10.92 10.60 -0.06
N LEU A 34 11.63 9.77 0.72
CA LEU A 34 12.37 10.26 1.88
C LEU A 34 13.47 11.24 1.42
N GLU A 35 13.52 12.43 2.01
CA GLU A 35 14.54 13.44 1.72
C GLU A 35 15.98 12.99 2.07
N SER A 36 16.10 12.03 2.99
CA SER A 36 17.37 11.45 3.37
C SER A 36 17.22 9.97 3.75
N PRO A 37 18.26 9.15 3.50
CA PRO A 37 18.21 7.75 3.90
C PRO A 37 18.08 7.62 5.42
N PRO A 38 17.41 6.56 5.90
CA PRO A 38 17.27 6.30 7.33
C PRO A 38 18.64 6.17 7.99
N ARG A 39 18.82 6.78 9.17
CA ARG A 39 20.08 6.73 9.90
C ARG A 39 20.00 5.75 11.07
N GLY A 40 20.99 4.88 11.18
CA GLY A 40 21.10 3.89 12.25
C GLY A 40 20.38 2.57 11.93
N ALA A 41 20.80 1.51 12.58
CA ALA A 41 20.38 0.14 12.29
C ALA A 41 18.86 -0.07 12.42
N ILE A 42 18.24 0.47 13.47
CA ILE A 42 16.78 0.30 13.71
C ILE A 42 15.98 1.00 12.60
N ALA A 43 16.27 2.26 12.28
CA ALA A 43 15.54 2.99 11.25
C ALA A 43 15.70 2.34 9.87
N THR A 44 16.90 1.87 9.54
CA THR A 44 17.18 1.15 8.30
C THR A 44 16.41 -0.18 8.25
N MET A 45 16.38 -0.94 9.35
CA MET A 45 15.62 -2.19 9.44
C MET A 45 14.11 -1.94 9.26
N LEU A 46 13.54 -0.96 9.93
CA LEU A 46 12.13 -0.62 9.82
C LEU A 46 11.78 -0.16 8.39
N HIS A 47 12.63 0.61 7.76
CA HIS A 47 12.45 1.01 6.37
C HIS A 47 12.49 -0.21 5.42
N ALA A 48 13.45 -1.12 5.62
CA ALA A 48 13.53 -2.35 4.83
C ALA A 48 12.25 -3.22 4.98
N ILE A 49 11.72 -3.36 6.20
CA ILE A 49 10.44 -4.06 6.43
C ILE A 49 9.30 -3.39 5.66
N THR A 50 9.24 -2.07 5.65
CA THR A 50 8.22 -1.31 4.92
C THR A 50 8.30 -1.58 3.41
N LEU A 51 9.51 -1.61 2.84
CA LEU A 51 9.71 -1.94 1.43
C LEU A 51 9.36 -3.40 1.11
N LEU A 52 9.70 -4.33 2.00
CA LEU A 52 9.33 -5.74 1.84
C LEU A 52 7.81 -5.94 1.84
N THR A 53 7.08 -5.29 2.75
CA THR A 53 5.61 -5.39 2.79
C THR A 53 4.96 -4.77 1.55
N ALA A 54 5.49 -3.65 1.06
CA ALA A 54 5.04 -3.05 -0.20
C ALA A 54 5.28 -3.99 -1.40
N HIS A 55 6.45 -4.61 -1.47
CA HIS A 55 6.78 -5.59 -2.52
C HIS A 55 5.90 -6.83 -2.46
N GLN A 56 5.64 -7.36 -1.25
CA GLN A 56 4.70 -8.48 -1.07
C GLN A 56 3.31 -8.14 -1.59
N LEU A 57 2.79 -6.94 -1.28
CA LEU A 57 1.49 -6.50 -1.79
C LEU A 57 1.45 -6.51 -3.31
N VAL A 58 2.44 -5.92 -3.99
CA VAL A 58 2.50 -5.90 -5.46
C VAL A 58 2.51 -7.31 -6.02
N THR A 59 3.34 -8.20 -5.45
CA THR A 59 3.44 -9.60 -5.87
C THR A 59 2.10 -10.34 -5.70
N GLU A 60 1.39 -10.13 -4.60
CA GLU A 60 0.07 -10.73 -4.39
C GLU A 60 -0.98 -10.17 -5.35
N LEU A 61 -0.98 -8.86 -5.59
CA LEU A 61 -1.87 -8.24 -6.57
C LEU A 61 -1.65 -8.81 -7.98
N GLU A 62 -0.40 -8.93 -8.42
CA GLU A 62 -0.06 -9.51 -9.72
C GLU A 62 -0.50 -10.99 -9.81
N ARG A 63 -0.30 -11.75 -8.74
CA ARG A 63 -0.62 -13.18 -8.68
C ARG A 63 -2.11 -13.46 -8.77
N TYR A 64 -2.94 -12.64 -8.13
CA TYR A 64 -4.37 -12.91 -7.98
C TYR A 64 -5.28 -12.07 -8.86
N SER A 65 -4.74 -11.08 -9.57
CA SER A 65 -5.51 -10.16 -10.44
C SER A 65 -6.31 -10.85 -11.55
N GLU A 66 -5.88 -12.04 -11.99
CA GLU A 66 -6.60 -12.82 -12.99
C GLU A 66 -7.65 -13.79 -12.39
N GLN A 67 -7.62 -13.99 -11.06
CA GLN A 67 -8.45 -14.96 -10.37
C GLN A 67 -9.65 -14.32 -9.66
N VAL A 68 -9.51 -13.06 -9.26
CA VAL A 68 -10.54 -12.30 -8.56
C VAL A 68 -10.48 -10.84 -8.97
N GLU A 69 -11.64 -10.19 -9.00
CA GLU A 69 -11.70 -8.75 -9.26
C GLU A 69 -11.06 -7.96 -8.12
N ILE A 70 -9.91 -7.32 -8.38
CA ILE A 70 -9.19 -6.52 -7.39
C ILE A 70 -9.16 -5.07 -7.81
N VAL A 71 -9.71 -4.21 -6.97
CA VAL A 71 -9.61 -2.76 -7.08
C VAL A 71 -8.66 -2.26 -6.01
N THR A 72 -7.57 -1.62 -6.40
CA THR A 72 -6.56 -1.12 -5.47
C THR A 72 -6.55 0.40 -5.47
N LEU A 73 -6.81 0.99 -4.31
CA LEU A 73 -6.70 2.43 -4.15
C LEU A 73 -5.24 2.88 -4.24
N PRO A 74 -4.94 3.96 -4.97
CA PRO A 74 -3.59 4.49 -5.01
C PRO A 74 -3.23 5.07 -3.62
N PRO A 75 -2.11 4.63 -3.01
CA PRO A 75 -1.62 5.24 -1.78
C PRO A 75 -1.14 6.68 -2.03
N LEU A 76 -0.95 7.44 -0.95
CA LEU A 76 -0.34 8.77 -1.05
C LEU A 76 1.07 8.65 -1.67
N CYS A 77 1.31 9.43 -2.73
CA CYS A 77 2.60 9.54 -3.38
C CYS A 77 2.74 10.93 -4.02
N PRO A 78 3.85 11.64 -3.80
CA PRO A 78 4.99 11.26 -2.95
C PRO A 78 4.65 11.31 -1.45
N LEU A 79 5.27 10.41 -0.69
CA LEU A 79 5.19 10.36 0.75
C LEU A 79 6.60 10.49 1.34
N THR A 80 6.86 11.64 1.97
CA THR A 80 8.17 12.00 2.55
C THR A 80 8.29 11.65 4.04
N VAL A 81 7.16 11.37 4.68
CA VAL A 81 7.05 11.07 6.11
C VAL A 81 7.27 9.58 6.37
N SER A 82 8.07 9.26 7.36
CA SER A 82 8.26 7.88 7.81
C SER A 82 6.93 7.29 8.29
N PRO A 83 6.59 6.02 7.96
CA PRO A 83 5.38 5.37 8.44
C PRO A 83 5.36 5.18 9.98
N TYR A 84 6.47 5.43 10.64
CA TYR A 84 6.60 5.38 12.10
C TYR A 84 6.53 6.77 12.76
N ASP A 85 6.35 7.83 11.97
CA ASP A 85 6.14 9.18 12.46
C ASP A 85 4.65 9.53 12.42
N PHE A 86 4.01 9.44 13.57
CA PHE A 86 2.58 9.72 13.72
C PHE A 86 2.23 11.20 13.91
N SER A 87 3.23 12.09 13.98
CA SER A 87 3.02 13.53 14.20
C SER A 87 2.24 14.20 13.04
N HIS A 88 2.31 13.63 11.85
CA HIS A 88 1.61 14.09 10.64
C HIS A 88 0.28 13.37 10.36
N GLY A 89 -0.22 12.54 11.30
CA GLY A 89 -1.37 11.67 11.07
C GLY A 89 -2.62 12.42 10.59
N GLY A 90 -2.96 13.56 11.19
CA GLY A 90 -4.11 14.38 10.79
C GLY A 90 -4.00 14.87 9.34
N GLU A 91 -2.88 15.46 8.96
CA GLU A 91 -2.62 15.93 7.60
C GLU A 91 -2.71 14.78 6.59
N LEU A 92 -2.10 13.64 6.89
CA LEU A 92 -2.09 12.48 5.99
C LEU A 92 -3.49 11.90 5.79
N ILE A 93 -4.33 11.88 6.83
CA ILE A 93 -5.74 11.45 6.72
C ILE A 93 -6.51 12.38 5.77
N GLU A 94 -6.38 13.69 5.93
CA GLU A 94 -7.06 14.67 5.07
C GLU A 94 -6.60 14.55 3.61
N ARG A 95 -5.31 14.44 3.37
CA ARG A 95 -4.73 14.25 2.04
C ARG A 95 -5.20 12.96 1.38
N ALA A 96 -5.18 11.85 2.13
CA ALA A 96 -5.65 10.55 1.63
C ALA A 96 -7.15 10.60 1.31
N ALA A 97 -7.97 11.19 2.17
CA ALA A 97 -9.40 11.35 1.93
C ALA A 97 -9.69 12.19 0.68
N ALA A 98 -8.99 13.31 0.51
CA ALA A 98 -9.16 14.16 -0.66
C ALA A 98 -8.70 13.47 -1.96
N GLN A 99 -7.58 12.74 -1.91
CA GLN A 99 -7.10 11.96 -3.06
C GLN A 99 -8.07 10.85 -3.43
N THR A 100 -8.58 10.11 -2.45
CA THR A 100 -9.53 9.02 -2.66
C THR A 100 -10.84 9.52 -3.26
N ARG A 101 -11.40 10.64 -2.78
CA ARG A 101 -12.61 11.23 -3.37
C ARG A 101 -12.41 11.56 -4.85
N ARG A 102 -11.34 12.26 -5.20
CA ARG A 102 -11.02 12.56 -6.61
C ARG A 102 -10.86 11.32 -7.47
N TRP A 103 -10.20 10.30 -6.92
CA TRP A 103 -10.02 9.03 -7.61
C TRP A 103 -11.36 8.31 -7.86
N LEU A 104 -12.29 8.34 -6.89
CA LEU A 104 -13.63 7.80 -7.04
C LEU A 104 -14.44 8.56 -8.10
N GLU A 105 -14.40 9.90 -8.08
CA GLU A 105 -15.05 10.75 -9.07
C GLU A 105 -14.55 10.49 -10.51
N GLN A 106 -13.32 10.03 -10.66
CA GLN A 106 -12.69 9.64 -11.93
C GLN A 106 -12.96 8.18 -12.33
N GLY A 107 -13.93 7.51 -11.74
CA GLY A 107 -14.24 6.11 -12.02
C GLY A 107 -13.18 5.14 -11.51
N GLY A 108 -12.55 5.46 -10.40
CA GLY A 108 -11.46 4.64 -9.84
C GLY A 108 -11.87 3.20 -9.53
N MET A 109 -13.11 2.97 -9.14
CA MET A 109 -13.64 1.64 -8.83
C MET A 109 -13.74 0.69 -10.06
N GLU A 110 -13.62 1.23 -11.26
CA GLU A 110 -13.62 0.46 -12.51
C GLU A 110 -12.20 0.17 -13.02
N LYS A 111 -11.19 0.66 -12.31
CA LYS A 111 -9.78 0.52 -12.70
C LYS A 111 -9.15 -0.68 -12.01
N HIS A 112 -9.03 -1.80 -12.72
CA HIS A 112 -8.46 -3.06 -12.23
C HIS A 112 -6.95 -3.18 -12.46
N ARG A 113 -6.20 -2.10 -12.28
CA ARG A 113 -4.75 -2.09 -12.47
C ARG A 113 -4.02 -1.72 -11.18
N ILE A 114 -2.84 -2.28 -11.01
CA ILE A 114 -1.97 -1.95 -9.87
C ILE A 114 -1.53 -0.49 -9.99
N PRO A 115 -1.79 0.34 -8.97
CA PRO A 115 -1.36 1.73 -8.98
C PRO A 115 0.15 1.88 -9.13
N GLY A 116 0.60 2.77 -10.01
CA GLY A 116 2.03 3.07 -10.19
C GLY A 116 2.73 3.53 -8.91
N ALA A 117 1.98 4.16 -8.01
CA ALA A 117 2.47 4.59 -6.70
C ALA A 117 2.89 3.44 -5.75
N LEU A 118 2.55 2.19 -6.07
CA LEU A 118 3.02 0.99 -5.35
C LEU A 118 4.32 0.42 -5.92
N ARG A 119 4.77 0.91 -7.07
CA ARG A 119 6.03 0.48 -7.68
C ARG A 119 7.15 1.45 -7.31
N PRO A 120 8.40 0.96 -7.22
CA PRO A 120 9.54 1.84 -7.02
C PRO A 120 9.57 2.92 -8.12
N HIS A 121 9.79 4.18 -7.72
CA HIS A 121 10.06 5.24 -8.67
C HIS A 121 11.42 4.98 -9.31
N GLN A 122 11.46 4.95 -10.63
CA GLN A 122 12.73 5.03 -11.36
C GLN A 122 13.07 6.52 -11.43
N ASP A 123 14.17 6.90 -10.78
CA ASP A 123 14.77 8.22 -10.91
C ASP A 123 15.31 8.44 -12.34
#